data_807ab3cbf0d7f88472ed554092d12784
#
_entry.id   807ab3cbf0d7f88472ed554092d12784
#
_cell.length_a   1.000
_cell.length_b   1.000
_cell.length_c   1.000
_cell.angle_alpha   90.00
_cell.angle_beta   90.00
_cell.angle_gamma   90.00
#
_symmetry.space_group_name_H-M   'P 1'
#
loop_
_entity.id
_entity.type
_entity.pdbx_description
1 polymer ?
#
loop_
_entity_poly.entity_id
_entity_poly.type
_entity_poly.pdbx_seq_one_letter_code
_entity_poly.pdbx_strand_id
1 'polypeptide(L)'
;EKKNLWLHVDACVGGYIAPFVRMNGADIPPFDFKISAVKSISADLYKYGYCAKGASTVLFRDQTLYQYMIFDCDNWPGGRMITPTLAGTRPGGAISAAWAVMNYLGVAGYREKQKQVTDARQAVEQGVTQLGFDILGSPQLGIVAFSHPTLDVYAIYQKMFAKGWFSGLTTEPKALHLMLSPFHMSVIHTYLEDLAASIEQVKAGETGTVGEVRYS
;
A
#
# COMPACT_ATOMS: atom_id res chain seq x y z
N GLU A 1 -2.63 -14.51 -22.24
CA GLU A 1 -3.60 -15.32 -23.03
C GLU A 1 -2.91 -16.54 -23.68
N LYS A 2 -1.74 -16.37 -24.31
CA LYS A 2 -1.03 -17.48 -25.01
C LYS A 2 -0.74 -18.72 -24.12
N LYS A 3 -0.66 -18.58 -22.79
CA LYS A 3 -0.35 -19.66 -21.85
C LYS A 3 -1.54 -20.12 -21.04
N ASN A 4 -2.73 -19.57 -21.25
CA ASN A 4 -3.97 -19.86 -20.51
C ASN A 4 -3.78 -19.84 -18.97
N LEU A 5 -3.02 -18.86 -18.48
CA LEU A 5 -2.78 -18.67 -17.06
C LEU A 5 -3.89 -17.80 -16.44
N TRP A 6 -4.16 -18.02 -15.16
CA TRP A 6 -4.94 -17.10 -14.36
C TRP A 6 -4.06 -15.90 -13.97
N LEU A 7 -4.37 -14.73 -14.50
CA LEU A 7 -3.72 -13.49 -14.08
C LEU A 7 -4.56 -12.80 -13.02
N HIS A 8 -4.05 -12.78 -11.79
CA HIS A 8 -4.58 -11.99 -10.69
C HIS A 8 -3.75 -10.74 -10.52
N VAL A 9 -4.40 -9.61 -10.27
CA VAL A 9 -3.73 -8.37 -9.89
C VAL A 9 -3.95 -8.12 -8.41
N ASP A 10 -2.88 -8.21 -7.65
CA ASP A 10 -2.90 -7.77 -6.26
C ASP A 10 -2.81 -6.24 -6.20
N ALA A 11 -3.97 -5.61 -6.18
CA ALA A 11 -4.13 -4.18 -6.00
C ALA A 11 -4.62 -3.84 -4.59
N CYS A 12 -4.24 -4.65 -3.58
CA CYS A 12 -4.66 -4.44 -2.20
C CYS A 12 -4.33 -3.02 -1.70
N VAL A 13 -3.20 -2.46 -2.12
CA VAL A 13 -2.82 -1.05 -1.88
C VAL A 13 -3.31 -0.16 -3.02
N GLY A 14 -3.03 -0.53 -4.26
CA GLY A 14 -3.21 0.32 -5.45
C GLY A 14 -4.65 0.54 -5.88
N GLY A 15 -5.56 -0.38 -5.54
CA GLY A 15 -6.92 -0.39 -6.10
C GLY A 15 -7.76 0.85 -5.80
N TYR A 16 -7.59 1.43 -4.62
CA TYR A 16 -8.31 2.64 -4.19
C TYR A 16 -7.48 3.93 -4.24
N ILE A 17 -6.27 3.89 -4.82
CA ILE A 17 -5.45 5.09 -5.06
C ILE A 17 -5.22 5.33 -6.54
N ALA A 18 -4.81 4.32 -7.30
CA ALA A 18 -4.39 4.48 -8.69
C ALA A 18 -5.47 5.09 -9.61
N PRO A 19 -6.77 4.74 -9.51
CA PRO A 19 -7.80 5.37 -10.34
C PRO A 19 -7.88 6.88 -10.13
N PHE A 20 -7.78 7.35 -8.88
CA PHE A 20 -7.92 8.76 -8.54
C PHE A 20 -6.65 9.56 -8.86
N VAL A 21 -5.47 8.97 -8.69
CA VAL A 21 -4.19 9.56 -9.12
C VAL A 21 -4.18 9.73 -10.65
N ARG A 22 -4.70 8.73 -11.39
CA ARG A 22 -4.91 8.84 -12.84
C ARG A 22 -5.90 9.96 -13.21
N MET A 23 -7.02 10.08 -12.49
CA MET A 23 -7.99 11.18 -12.67
C MET A 23 -7.39 12.55 -12.35
N ASN A 24 -6.34 12.61 -11.54
CA ASN A 24 -5.58 13.83 -11.23
C ASN A 24 -4.48 14.13 -12.26
N GLY A 25 -4.38 13.33 -13.33
CA GLY A 25 -3.51 13.59 -14.48
C GLY A 25 -2.21 12.77 -14.50
N ALA A 26 -1.98 11.88 -13.55
CA ALA A 26 -0.81 11.01 -13.58
C ALA A 26 -0.94 9.89 -14.64
N ASP A 27 0.16 9.59 -15.32
CA ASP A 27 0.24 8.49 -16.28
C ASP A 27 0.44 7.15 -15.55
N ILE A 28 -0.66 6.58 -15.07
CA ILE A 28 -0.68 5.26 -14.43
C ILE A 28 -0.94 4.20 -15.51
N PRO A 29 -0.01 3.25 -15.72
CA PRO A 29 -0.22 2.17 -16.68
C PRO A 29 -1.50 1.37 -16.39
N PRO A 30 -2.15 0.79 -17.40
CA PRO A 30 -3.27 -0.12 -17.20
C PRO A 30 -2.85 -1.31 -16.33
N PHE A 31 -3.61 -1.60 -15.28
CA PHE A 31 -3.41 -2.75 -14.40
C PHE A 31 -4.71 -3.52 -14.12
N ASP A 32 -5.82 -2.94 -14.50
CA ASP A 32 -7.18 -3.38 -14.21
C ASP A 32 -7.78 -4.24 -15.34
N PHE A 33 -9.08 -4.40 -15.34
CA PHE A 33 -9.83 -5.16 -16.35
C PHE A 33 -9.77 -4.56 -17.76
N LYS A 34 -9.12 -3.44 -17.98
CA LYS A 34 -8.75 -2.96 -19.34
C LYS A 34 -7.77 -3.91 -20.00
N ILE A 35 -6.97 -4.64 -19.21
CA ILE A 35 -6.11 -5.72 -19.72
C ILE A 35 -6.96 -6.98 -19.82
N SER A 36 -7.20 -7.48 -21.02
CA SER A 36 -8.08 -8.64 -21.28
C SER A 36 -7.66 -9.92 -20.54
N ALA A 37 -6.36 -10.09 -20.29
CA ALA A 37 -5.82 -11.25 -19.58
C ALA A 37 -6.11 -11.26 -18.06
N VAL A 38 -6.41 -10.11 -17.45
CA VAL A 38 -6.70 -10.02 -16.02
C VAL A 38 -8.04 -10.71 -15.71
N LYS A 39 -7.99 -11.71 -14.84
CA LYS A 39 -9.15 -12.54 -14.43
C LYS A 39 -9.76 -12.06 -13.12
N SER A 40 -8.91 -11.61 -12.17
CA SER A 40 -9.35 -11.13 -10.87
C SER A 40 -8.44 -10.05 -10.33
N ILE A 41 -8.96 -9.23 -9.40
CA ILE A 41 -8.25 -8.13 -8.74
C ILE A 41 -8.63 -8.14 -7.27
N SER A 42 -7.65 -8.06 -6.37
CA SER A 42 -7.87 -7.74 -4.95
C SER A 42 -7.68 -6.25 -4.70
N ALA A 43 -8.52 -5.65 -3.83
CA ALA A 43 -8.39 -4.25 -3.44
C ALA A 43 -8.94 -4.04 -2.02
N ASP A 44 -8.13 -3.39 -1.15
CA ASP A 44 -8.46 -3.24 0.26
C ASP A 44 -9.05 -1.86 0.56
N LEU A 45 -10.32 -1.85 0.94
CA LEU A 45 -11.05 -0.65 1.33
C LEU A 45 -10.42 0.06 2.54
N TYR A 46 -9.85 -0.70 3.48
CA TYR A 46 -9.24 -0.17 4.69
C TYR A 46 -7.84 0.45 4.50
N LYS A 47 -7.27 0.35 3.31
CA LYS A 47 -6.02 1.04 2.94
C LYS A 47 -6.36 2.43 2.37
N TYR A 48 -6.09 2.67 1.10
CA TYR A 48 -6.42 3.96 0.47
C TYR A 48 -7.90 4.16 0.13
N GLY A 49 -8.76 3.21 0.50
CA GLY A 49 -10.20 3.45 0.56
C GLY A 49 -10.65 4.18 1.83
N TYR A 50 -9.74 4.35 2.81
CA TYR A 50 -9.97 5.06 4.09
C TYR A 50 -11.11 4.50 4.94
N CYS A 51 -11.47 3.24 4.73
CA CYS A 51 -12.50 2.55 5.48
C CYS A 51 -11.94 1.83 6.71
N ALA A 52 -12.81 1.48 7.64
CA ALA A 52 -12.44 0.64 8.78
C ALA A 52 -11.95 -0.75 8.31
N LYS A 53 -11.03 -1.35 9.06
CA LYS A 53 -10.60 -2.74 8.82
C LYS A 53 -11.78 -3.71 8.93
N GLY A 54 -11.70 -4.82 8.20
CA GLY A 54 -12.74 -5.85 8.15
C GLY A 54 -13.53 -5.87 6.84
N ALA A 55 -13.35 -4.87 5.95
CA ALA A 55 -13.87 -4.88 4.60
C ALA A 55 -12.73 -4.85 3.58
N SER A 56 -12.71 -5.85 2.70
CA SER A 56 -11.81 -5.95 1.55
C SER A 56 -12.60 -6.48 0.37
N THR A 57 -12.09 -6.33 -0.83
CA THR A 57 -12.77 -6.77 -2.04
C THR A 57 -11.88 -7.67 -2.88
N VAL A 58 -12.48 -8.69 -3.46
CA VAL A 58 -11.95 -9.40 -4.62
C VAL A 58 -12.96 -9.28 -5.75
N LEU A 59 -12.49 -8.85 -6.90
CA LEU A 59 -13.29 -8.60 -8.08
C LEU A 59 -12.94 -9.64 -9.14
N PHE A 60 -13.94 -10.15 -9.82
CA PHE A 60 -13.77 -11.08 -10.94
C PHE A 60 -14.24 -10.40 -12.22
N ARG A 61 -13.59 -10.72 -13.33
CA ARG A 61 -13.97 -10.18 -14.64
C ARG A 61 -15.40 -10.48 -15.00
N ASP A 62 -15.86 -11.70 -14.69
CA ASP A 62 -17.21 -12.18 -14.98
C ASP A 62 -17.67 -13.25 -14.00
N GLN A 63 -18.97 -13.60 -14.11
CA GLN A 63 -19.62 -14.57 -13.25
C GLN A 63 -19.04 -16.00 -13.41
N THR A 64 -18.55 -16.35 -14.58
CA THR A 64 -17.99 -17.69 -14.82
C THR A 64 -16.66 -17.89 -14.10
N LEU A 65 -15.91 -16.81 -13.90
CA LEU A 65 -14.68 -16.85 -13.11
C LEU A 65 -14.96 -16.78 -11.61
N TYR A 66 -15.99 -16.04 -11.19
CA TYR A 66 -16.38 -15.95 -9.78
C TYR A 66 -16.76 -17.31 -9.19
N GLN A 67 -17.38 -18.22 -9.98
CA GLN A 67 -17.77 -19.54 -9.49
C GLN A 67 -16.62 -20.38 -8.91
N TYR A 68 -15.38 -20.15 -9.34
CA TYR A 68 -14.20 -20.85 -8.81
C TYR A 68 -13.82 -20.43 -7.37
N MET A 69 -14.40 -19.35 -6.86
CA MET A 69 -14.26 -18.95 -5.47
C MET A 69 -15.25 -19.65 -4.53
N ILE A 70 -16.30 -20.22 -5.08
CA ILE A 70 -17.39 -20.81 -4.30
C ILE A 70 -16.95 -22.17 -3.78
N PHE A 71 -16.92 -22.34 -2.47
CA PHE A 71 -16.84 -23.64 -1.82
C PHE A 71 -18.25 -24.24 -1.77
N ASP A 72 -18.39 -25.46 -2.28
CA ASP A 72 -19.64 -26.18 -2.33
C ASP A 72 -19.38 -27.60 -1.83
N CYS A 73 -20.06 -28.00 -0.74
CA CYS A 73 -19.90 -29.27 -0.09
C CYS A 73 -21.28 -29.89 0.15
N ASP A 74 -21.54 -31.00 -0.48
CA ASP A 74 -22.85 -31.74 -0.41
C ASP A 74 -22.86 -32.92 0.55
N ASN A 75 -21.71 -33.33 1.09
CA ASN A 75 -21.56 -34.43 2.03
C ASN A 75 -21.48 -33.98 3.51
N TRP A 76 -21.86 -32.76 3.82
CA TRP A 76 -21.91 -32.23 5.17
C TRP A 76 -23.13 -32.81 5.94
N PRO A 77 -22.97 -33.27 7.21
CA PRO A 77 -24.10 -33.87 7.96
C PRO A 77 -25.32 -32.97 8.15
N GLY A 78 -25.13 -31.64 8.13
CA GLY A 78 -26.21 -30.65 8.23
C GLY A 78 -26.86 -30.27 6.89
N GLY A 79 -26.50 -30.94 5.80
CA GLY A 79 -26.94 -30.64 4.44
C GLY A 79 -25.88 -29.93 3.60
N ARG A 80 -26.24 -29.55 2.38
CA ARG A 80 -25.33 -28.88 1.46
C ARG A 80 -24.89 -27.50 1.99
N MET A 81 -23.59 -27.29 2.07
CA MET A 81 -22.96 -26.04 2.49
C MET A 81 -22.36 -25.34 1.30
N ILE A 82 -22.75 -24.09 1.06
CA ILE A 82 -22.21 -23.24 -0.01
C ILE A 82 -21.74 -21.92 0.59
N THR A 83 -20.51 -21.54 0.33
CA THR A 83 -19.97 -20.24 0.75
C THR A 83 -18.91 -19.75 -0.22
N PRO A 84 -18.89 -18.45 -0.57
CA PRO A 84 -17.85 -17.86 -1.41
C PRO A 84 -16.60 -17.45 -0.63
N THR A 85 -16.54 -17.65 0.69
CA THR A 85 -15.42 -17.20 1.52
C THR A 85 -15.08 -18.18 2.62
N LEU A 86 -13.80 -18.24 2.97
CA LEU A 86 -13.31 -19.07 4.07
C LEU A 86 -13.97 -18.71 5.41
N ALA A 87 -14.19 -17.43 5.67
CA ALA A 87 -14.78 -16.95 6.92
C ALA A 87 -16.32 -17.17 7.01
N GLY A 88 -16.98 -17.52 5.91
CA GLY A 88 -18.45 -17.62 5.87
C GLY A 88 -19.13 -16.28 6.14
N THR A 89 -19.81 -16.14 7.27
CA THR A 89 -20.44 -14.88 7.70
C THR A 89 -19.41 -13.81 8.03
N ARG A 90 -19.61 -12.60 7.51
CA ARG A 90 -18.74 -11.43 7.73
C ARG A 90 -19.49 -10.34 8.50
N PRO A 91 -18.75 -9.49 9.26
CA PRO A 91 -19.36 -8.40 10.02
C PRO A 91 -19.96 -7.35 9.08
N GLY A 92 -21.26 -7.14 9.12
CA GLY A 92 -21.95 -6.13 8.33
C GLY A 92 -21.54 -4.69 8.66
N GLY A 93 -21.09 -4.43 9.89
CA GLY A 93 -20.60 -3.11 10.31
C GLY A 93 -19.46 -2.56 9.48
N ALA A 94 -18.45 -3.41 9.15
CA ALA A 94 -17.33 -2.99 8.31
C ALA A 94 -17.77 -2.70 6.86
N ILE A 95 -18.71 -3.47 6.33
CA ILE A 95 -19.29 -3.26 4.99
C ILE A 95 -20.09 -1.95 4.94
N SER A 96 -20.94 -1.72 5.95
CA SER A 96 -21.73 -0.48 6.07
C SER A 96 -20.84 0.75 6.25
N ALA A 97 -19.77 0.65 7.05
CA ALA A 97 -18.79 1.71 7.22
C ALA A 97 -18.07 2.03 5.89
N ALA A 98 -17.71 1.01 5.12
CA ALA A 98 -17.11 1.21 3.80
C ALA A 98 -18.06 1.94 2.86
N TRP A 99 -19.34 1.53 2.81
CA TRP A 99 -20.37 2.21 2.04
C TRP A 99 -20.52 3.67 2.44
N ALA A 100 -20.58 3.95 3.74
CA ALA A 100 -20.72 5.31 4.27
C ALA A 100 -19.53 6.19 3.88
N VAL A 101 -18.29 5.71 4.05
CA VAL A 101 -17.07 6.45 3.69
C VAL A 101 -17.02 6.74 2.20
N MET A 102 -17.32 5.74 1.35
CA MET A 102 -17.31 5.91 -0.11
C MET A 102 -18.34 6.95 -0.56
N ASN A 103 -19.52 6.97 0.04
CA ASN A 103 -20.56 7.97 -0.29
C ASN A 103 -20.20 9.35 0.29
N TYR A 104 -19.63 9.42 1.50
CA TYR A 104 -19.20 10.68 2.10
C TYR A 104 -18.09 11.38 1.31
N LEU A 105 -17.06 10.64 0.92
CA LEU A 105 -15.97 11.20 0.14
C LEU A 105 -16.36 11.43 -1.32
N GLY A 106 -17.08 10.51 -1.91
CA GLY A 106 -17.36 10.52 -3.34
C GLY A 106 -16.08 10.58 -4.19
N VAL A 107 -16.24 10.74 -5.49
CA VAL A 107 -15.09 10.85 -6.40
C VAL A 107 -14.23 12.08 -6.09
N ALA A 108 -14.85 13.20 -5.76
CA ALA A 108 -14.12 14.45 -5.48
C ALA A 108 -13.26 14.33 -4.20
N GLY A 109 -13.81 13.78 -3.14
CA GLY A 109 -13.08 13.59 -1.88
C GLY A 109 -11.91 12.59 -2.03
N TYR A 110 -12.10 11.48 -2.77
CA TYR A 110 -11.00 10.56 -3.06
C TYR A 110 -9.92 11.24 -3.92
N ARG A 111 -10.27 11.99 -4.94
CA ARG A 111 -9.29 12.73 -5.75
C ARG A 111 -8.47 13.69 -4.91
N GLU A 112 -9.11 14.44 -4.01
CA GLU A 112 -8.43 15.37 -3.11
C GLU A 112 -7.48 14.63 -2.15
N LYS A 113 -7.95 13.55 -1.51
CA LYS A 113 -7.12 12.74 -0.62
C LYS A 113 -5.90 12.13 -1.34
N GLN A 114 -6.10 11.62 -2.56
CA GLN A 114 -5.00 11.04 -3.33
C GLN A 114 -4.03 12.11 -3.88
N LYS A 115 -4.51 13.34 -4.11
CA LYS A 115 -3.61 14.47 -4.39
C LYS A 115 -2.70 14.74 -3.21
N GLN A 116 -3.24 14.85 -1.99
CA GLN A 116 -2.46 15.05 -0.76
C GLN A 116 -1.40 13.96 -0.57
N VAL A 117 -1.74 12.70 -0.84
CA VAL A 117 -0.77 11.58 -0.80
C VAL A 117 0.33 11.74 -1.85
N THR A 118 -0.03 12.14 -3.07
CA THR A 118 0.93 12.37 -4.15
C THR A 118 1.89 13.51 -3.81
N ASP A 119 1.36 14.62 -3.29
CA ASP A 119 2.15 15.77 -2.87
C ASP A 119 3.13 15.37 -1.75
N ALA A 120 2.65 14.60 -0.76
CA ALA A 120 3.50 14.08 0.33
C ALA A 120 4.61 13.16 -0.19
N ARG A 121 4.30 12.26 -1.14
CA ARG A 121 5.30 11.39 -1.75
C ARG A 121 6.38 12.20 -2.47
N GLN A 122 5.99 13.16 -3.29
CA GLN A 122 6.92 14.00 -4.03
C GLN A 122 7.82 14.81 -3.09
N ALA A 123 7.27 15.34 -2.00
CA ALA A 123 8.06 16.05 -0.99
C ALA A 123 9.08 15.14 -0.30
N VAL A 124 8.70 13.90 0.04
CA VAL A 124 9.64 12.91 0.58
C VAL A 124 10.72 12.56 -0.43
N GLU A 125 10.35 12.23 -1.68
CA GLU A 125 11.32 11.90 -2.74
C GLU A 125 12.34 13.00 -2.93
N GLN A 126 11.88 14.25 -3.01
CA GLN A 126 12.75 15.40 -3.15
C GLN A 126 13.67 15.56 -1.94
N GLY A 127 13.12 15.47 -0.72
CA GLY A 127 13.89 15.65 0.51
C GLY A 127 14.94 14.56 0.73
N VAL A 128 14.58 13.29 0.56
CA VAL A 128 15.54 12.19 0.76
C VAL A 128 16.63 12.20 -0.33
N THR A 129 16.30 12.58 -1.56
CA THR A 129 17.31 12.75 -2.62
C THR A 129 18.31 13.86 -2.29
N GLN A 130 17.86 14.97 -1.74
CA GLN A 130 18.74 16.05 -1.27
C GLN A 130 19.67 15.60 -0.12
N LEU A 131 19.23 14.62 0.66
CA LEU A 131 20.02 14.01 1.74
C LEU A 131 20.92 12.86 1.27
N GLY A 132 21.01 12.62 -0.04
CA GLY A 132 21.92 11.63 -0.65
C GLY A 132 21.37 10.23 -0.75
N PHE A 133 20.05 10.02 -0.60
CA PHE A 133 19.43 8.72 -0.84
C PHE A 133 19.07 8.53 -2.31
N ASP A 134 19.12 7.29 -2.74
CA ASP A 134 18.60 6.82 -4.02
C ASP A 134 17.16 6.32 -3.84
N ILE A 135 16.25 6.80 -4.68
CA ILE A 135 14.89 6.28 -4.75
C ILE A 135 14.89 4.95 -5.48
N LEU A 136 14.27 3.92 -4.89
CA LEU A 136 14.16 2.61 -5.51
C LEU A 136 12.95 2.54 -6.44
N GLY A 137 13.22 2.22 -7.69
CA GLY A 137 12.20 2.14 -8.73
C GLY A 137 11.68 3.52 -9.17
N SER A 138 10.42 3.55 -9.61
CA SER A 138 9.72 4.75 -10.06
C SER A 138 8.35 4.83 -9.38
N PRO A 139 8.27 5.27 -8.11
CA PRO A 139 7.03 5.30 -7.37
C PRO A 139 6.02 6.26 -7.98
N GLN A 140 4.79 5.81 -8.17
CA GLN A 140 3.70 6.57 -8.77
C GLN A 140 2.52 6.78 -7.82
N LEU A 141 2.43 5.96 -6.78
CA LEU A 141 1.34 5.98 -5.81
C LEU A 141 1.82 6.48 -4.44
N GLY A 142 1.31 5.94 -3.35
CA GLY A 142 1.58 6.43 -2.00
C GLY A 142 2.71 5.71 -1.26
N ILE A 143 3.48 4.83 -1.93
CA ILE A 143 4.62 4.13 -1.33
C ILE A 143 5.90 4.63 -1.99
N VAL A 144 6.91 4.92 -1.18
CA VAL A 144 8.26 5.25 -1.62
C VAL A 144 9.27 4.42 -0.83
N ALA A 145 10.24 3.84 -1.51
CA ALA A 145 11.37 3.15 -0.90
C ALA A 145 12.67 3.84 -1.32
N PHE A 146 13.60 3.94 -0.39
CA PHE A 146 14.86 4.63 -0.63
C PHE A 146 16.00 4.01 0.18
N SER A 147 17.19 4.05 -0.39
CA SER A 147 18.41 3.50 0.21
C SER A 147 19.54 4.50 0.11
N HIS A 148 20.54 4.38 0.98
CA HIS A 148 21.72 5.23 0.91
C HIS A 148 22.89 4.44 0.30
N PRO A 149 23.62 4.99 -0.69
CA PRO A 149 24.63 4.24 -1.43
C PRO A 149 25.84 3.79 -0.58
N THR A 150 26.13 4.46 0.52
CA THR A 150 27.33 4.21 1.33
C THR A 150 27.06 4.01 2.81
N LEU A 151 25.94 4.47 3.35
CA LEU A 151 25.61 4.37 4.76
C LEU A 151 24.67 3.18 5.03
N ASP A 152 24.79 2.57 6.20
CA ASP A 152 23.87 1.54 6.64
C ASP A 152 22.51 2.14 6.98
N VAL A 153 21.52 1.90 6.13
CA VAL A 153 20.15 2.41 6.32
C VAL A 153 19.48 1.85 7.57
N TYR A 154 19.92 0.69 8.08
CA TYR A 154 19.39 0.14 9.32
C TYR A 154 19.89 0.90 10.54
N ALA A 155 21.15 1.37 10.51
CA ALA A 155 21.67 2.26 11.55
C ALA A 155 20.89 3.60 11.53
N ILE A 156 20.64 4.15 10.35
CA ILE A 156 19.81 5.36 10.20
C ILE A 156 18.39 5.11 10.74
N TYR A 157 17.77 3.99 10.36
CA TYR A 157 16.44 3.62 10.88
C TYR A 157 16.38 3.63 12.40
N GLN A 158 17.40 3.07 13.08
CA GLN A 158 17.40 3.03 14.53
C GLN A 158 17.45 4.40 15.18
N LYS A 159 18.22 5.32 14.61
CA LYS A 159 18.25 6.71 15.07
C LYS A 159 16.89 7.40 14.87
N MET A 160 16.24 7.14 13.74
CA MET A 160 14.90 7.63 13.45
C MET A 160 13.87 7.02 14.41
N PHE A 161 13.96 5.72 14.66
CA PHE A 161 13.07 5.02 15.59
C PHE A 161 13.20 5.56 17.03
N ALA A 162 14.41 5.86 17.48
CA ALA A 162 14.65 6.49 18.78
C ALA A 162 14.02 7.88 18.91
N LYS A 163 13.78 8.56 17.79
CA LYS A 163 13.08 9.86 17.71
C LYS A 163 11.55 9.71 17.54
N GLY A 164 11.04 8.46 17.52
CA GLY A 164 9.61 8.17 17.38
C GLY A 164 9.13 7.97 15.93
N TRP A 165 10.04 7.91 14.94
CA TRP A 165 9.69 7.64 13.55
C TRP A 165 9.72 6.15 13.23
N PHE A 166 8.60 5.64 12.77
CA PHE A 166 8.49 4.26 12.29
C PHE A 166 8.50 4.22 10.77
N SER A 167 9.44 3.47 10.18
CA SER A 167 9.51 3.19 8.74
C SER A 167 9.50 1.68 8.52
N GLY A 168 8.96 1.24 7.40
CA GLY A 168 9.16 -0.13 6.96
C GLY A 168 10.61 -0.34 6.52
N LEU A 169 11.06 -1.59 6.56
CA LEU A 169 12.38 -2.01 6.14
C LEU A 169 12.30 -3.06 5.04
N THR A 170 13.22 -3.01 4.09
CA THR A 170 13.44 -4.08 3.12
C THR A 170 14.81 -4.71 3.31
N THR A 171 14.95 -5.98 2.96
CA THR A 171 16.19 -6.74 3.15
C THR A 171 17.04 -6.81 1.90
N GLU A 172 16.41 -6.81 0.70
CA GLU A 172 17.10 -6.96 -0.57
C GLU A 172 16.39 -6.16 -1.68
N PRO A 173 16.94 -4.98 -2.04
CA PRO A 173 18.03 -4.28 -1.35
C PRO A 173 17.62 -3.78 0.04
N LYS A 174 18.59 -3.54 0.92
CA LYS A 174 18.33 -2.88 2.20
C LYS A 174 17.85 -1.46 1.97
N ALA A 175 16.64 -1.15 2.45
CA ALA A 175 16.07 0.18 2.27
C ALA A 175 15.07 0.51 3.38
N LEU A 176 14.78 1.79 3.50
CA LEU A 176 13.61 2.31 4.21
C LEU A 176 12.45 2.42 3.22
N HIS A 177 11.23 2.12 3.68
CA HIS A 177 10.06 2.44 2.88
C HIS A 177 8.98 3.10 3.72
N LEU A 178 8.25 4.01 3.09
CA LEU A 178 7.15 4.74 3.69
C LEU A 178 5.87 4.49 2.90
N MET A 179 4.77 4.22 3.61
CA MET A 179 3.42 4.25 3.06
C MET A 179 2.78 5.56 3.52
N LEU A 180 2.60 6.47 2.59
CA LEU A 180 2.19 7.84 2.88
C LEU A 180 0.66 7.97 2.92
N SER A 181 0.19 8.88 3.75
CA SER A 181 -1.21 9.25 3.89
C SER A 181 -1.37 10.77 3.83
N PRO A 182 -2.59 11.30 3.72
CA PRO A 182 -2.82 12.75 3.70
C PRO A 182 -2.23 13.49 4.90
N PHE A 183 -2.09 12.82 6.05
CA PHE A 183 -1.58 13.44 7.28
C PHE A 183 -0.07 13.67 7.27
N HIS A 184 0.69 12.97 6.44
CA HIS A 184 2.16 13.05 6.45
C HIS A 184 2.69 14.42 6.03
N MET A 185 1.96 15.17 5.17
CA MET A 185 2.40 16.51 4.76
C MET A 185 2.73 17.42 5.94
N SER A 186 2.00 17.32 7.04
CA SER A 186 2.22 18.16 8.22
C SER A 186 3.49 17.84 9.00
N VAL A 187 4.09 16.69 8.78
CA VAL A 187 5.25 16.19 9.54
C VAL A 187 6.50 15.92 8.68
N ILE A 188 6.40 16.04 7.35
CA ILE A 188 7.51 15.74 6.44
C ILE A 188 8.74 16.60 6.73
N HIS A 189 8.57 17.88 7.02
CA HIS A 189 9.69 18.78 7.32
C HIS A 189 10.48 18.27 8.53
N THR A 190 9.79 18.01 9.64
CA THR A 190 10.42 17.48 10.86
C THR A 190 11.04 16.10 10.63
N TYR A 191 10.38 15.25 9.85
CA TYR A 191 10.94 13.94 9.46
C TYR A 191 12.28 14.09 8.72
N LEU A 192 12.37 15.01 7.77
CA LEU A 192 13.58 15.25 6.98
C LEU A 192 14.70 15.88 7.81
N GLU A 193 14.39 16.78 8.74
CA GLU A 193 15.35 17.33 9.69
C GLU A 193 15.93 16.24 10.60
N ASP A 194 15.07 15.39 11.16
CA ASP A 194 15.48 14.27 11.99
C ASP A 194 16.28 13.23 11.21
N LEU A 195 15.93 13.01 9.93
CA LEU A 195 16.67 12.13 9.04
C LEU A 195 18.07 12.67 8.77
N ALA A 196 18.21 13.97 8.48
CA ALA A 196 19.50 14.63 8.31
C ALA A 196 20.38 14.52 9.56
N ALA A 197 19.83 14.78 10.73
CA ALA A 197 20.54 14.61 11.99
C ALA A 197 20.97 13.15 12.24
N SER A 198 20.12 12.19 11.90
CA SER A 198 20.41 10.77 12.04
C SER A 198 21.55 10.30 11.10
N ILE A 199 21.59 10.85 9.89
CA ILE A 199 22.68 10.62 8.93
C ILE A 199 24.02 11.09 9.52
N GLU A 200 24.08 12.29 10.09
CA GLU A 200 25.32 12.81 10.69
C GLU A 200 25.79 11.96 11.89
N GLN A 201 24.87 11.45 12.70
CA GLN A 201 25.21 10.52 13.78
C GLN A 201 25.83 9.22 13.25
N VAL A 202 25.26 8.65 12.19
CA VAL A 202 25.79 7.43 11.57
C VAL A 202 27.14 7.68 10.91
N LYS A 203 27.35 8.83 10.25
CA LYS A 203 28.65 9.24 9.71
C LYS A 203 29.73 9.38 10.81
N ALA A 204 29.34 9.83 11.99
CA ALA A 204 30.24 9.94 13.15
C ALA A 204 30.61 8.57 13.77
N GLY A 205 30.14 7.46 13.21
CA GLY A 205 30.46 6.11 13.66
C GLY A 205 29.52 5.54 14.73
N GLU A 206 28.40 6.18 14.99
CA GLU A 206 27.38 5.62 15.85
C GLU A 206 26.65 4.47 15.13
N THR A 207 26.97 3.25 15.56
CA THR A 207 26.33 2.03 15.02
C THR A 207 24.99 1.76 15.68
N GLY A 208 24.14 1.07 14.99
CA GLY A 208 22.90 0.53 15.52
C GLY A 208 22.72 -0.93 15.06
N THR A 209 22.06 -1.74 15.87
CA THR A 209 21.70 -3.13 15.51
C THR A 209 20.19 -3.21 15.34
N VAL A 210 19.72 -3.55 14.15
CA VAL A 210 18.31 -3.88 13.92
C VAL A 210 18.16 -5.38 14.14
N GLY A 211 17.16 -5.78 14.94
CA GLY A 211 16.76 -7.17 15.03
C GLY A 211 16.26 -7.72 13.69
N GLU A 212 15.70 -8.91 13.70
CA GLU A 212 15.14 -9.52 12.49
C GLU A 212 14.07 -8.60 11.84
N VAL A 213 14.26 -8.29 10.57
CA VAL A 213 13.28 -7.51 9.78
C VAL A 213 12.07 -8.40 9.53
N ARG A 214 10.90 -7.98 9.97
CA ARG A 214 9.64 -8.70 9.78
C ARG A 214 8.64 -7.83 9.04
N TYR A 215 7.85 -8.47 8.20
CA TYR A 215 6.68 -7.83 7.58
C TYR A 215 5.64 -7.56 8.68
N SER A 216 5.16 -6.33 8.77
CA SER A 216 4.16 -5.88 9.74
C SER A 216 2.86 -5.45 9.04
#